data_fb7a2821061faa3254f62d486bb6cec9
#
_entry.id   fb7a2821061faa3254f62d486bb6cec9
#
_cell.length_a   1.000
_cell.length_b   1.000
_cell.length_c   1.000
_cell.angle_alpha   90.00
_cell.angle_beta   90.00
_cell.angle_gamma   90.00
#
_symmetry.space_group_name_H-M   'P 1'
#
loop_
_entity.id
_entity.type
_entity.pdbx_description
1 polymer ?
#
loop_
_entity_poly.entity_id
_entity_poly.type
_entity_poly.pdbx_seq_one_letter_code
_entity_poly.pdbx_strand_id
1 'polypeptide(L)'
;MAFPTAVNNQITDAVTQSNVKVLGDAPAMALGALYQATAQALANAAHNATTAQQQTNITAQAATTMGVATLYSIDTASAGIATKDILSGQVHGLEEK
;
A
#
# COMPACT_ATOMS: atom_id res chain seq x y z
N MET A 1 -37.47 53.76 -11.43
CA MET A 1 -36.17 54.34 -11.09
C MET A 1 -36.19 54.71 -9.61
N ALA A 2 -35.37 54.12 -8.77
CA ALA A 2 -35.23 54.56 -7.41
C ALA A 2 -34.40 55.84 -7.40
N PHE A 3 -34.90 56.89 -6.72
CA PHE A 3 -34.15 58.11 -6.55
C PHE A 3 -32.99 57.84 -5.56
N PRO A 4 -31.80 58.37 -5.80
CA PRO A 4 -30.71 58.25 -4.85
C PRO A 4 -31.08 58.97 -3.58
N THR A 5 -31.31 58.26 -2.51
CA THR A 5 -31.48 58.81 -1.16
C THR A 5 -30.10 58.96 -0.52
N ALA A 6 -29.91 60.01 0.29
CA ALA A 6 -28.67 60.18 1.03
C ALA A 6 -28.54 59.10 2.10
N VAL A 7 -27.79 58.04 1.76
CA VAL A 7 -27.43 56.97 2.70
C VAL A 7 -26.00 57.14 3.13
N ASN A 8 -25.64 56.55 4.28
CA ASN A 8 -24.28 56.55 4.74
C ASN A 8 -23.44 55.59 3.85
N ASN A 9 -22.63 56.18 2.96
CA ASN A 9 -21.80 55.45 2.04
C ASN A 9 -20.83 54.46 2.72
N GLN A 10 -20.39 54.79 3.92
CA GLN A 10 -19.47 53.89 4.66
C GLN A 10 -20.19 52.61 5.11
N ILE A 11 -21.44 52.71 5.54
CA ILE A 11 -22.23 51.54 5.93
C ILE A 11 -22.56 50.69 4.70
N THR A 12 -22.97 51.32 3.61
CA THR A 12 -23.26 50.62 2.34
C THR A 12 -22.01 49.91 1.80
N ASP A 13 -20.88 50.59 1.84
CA ASP A 13 -19.59 50.01 1.41
C ASP A 13 -19.16 48.83 2.30
N ALA A 14 -19.28 48.96 3.61
CA ALA A 14 -18.97 47.91 4.56
C ALA A 14 -19.85 46.67 4.35
N VAL A 15 -21.14 46.84 4.17
CA VAL A 15 -22.07 45.71 3.87
C VAL A 15 -21.76 45.06 2.54
N THR A 16 -21.49 45.86 1.51
CA THR A 16 -21.15 45.34 0.18
C THR A 16 -19.83 44.56 0.22
N GLN A 17 -18.80 45.08 0.85
CA GLN A 17 -17.51 44.38 1.00
C GLN A 17 -17.64 43.11 1.82
N SER A 18 -18.44 43.10 2.88
CA SER A 18 -18.71 41.89 3.66
C SER A 18 -19.40 40.83 2.83
N ASN A 19 -20.39 41.18 2.03
CA ASN A 19 -21.07 40.24 1.14
C ASN A 19 -20.14 39.69 0.04
N VAL A 20 -19.31 40.54 -0.54
CA VAL A 20 -18.32 40.12 -1.55
C VAL A 20 -17.30 39.17 -0.93
N LYS A 21 -16.85 39.46 0.28
CA LYS A 21 -15.91 38.59 0.99
C LYS A 21 -16.51 37.22 1.28
N VAL A 22 -17.72 37.16 1.77
CA VAL A 22 -18.42 35.88 2.02
C VAL A 22 -18.60 35.10 0.71
N LEU A 23 -18.97 35.78 -0.36
CA LEU A 23 -19.14 35.16 -1.68
C LEU A 23 -17.82 34.62 -2.24
N GLY A 24 -16.70 35.29 -1.99
CA GLY A 24 -15.38 34.88 -2.43
C GLY A 24 -14.76 33.81 -1.54
N ASP A 25 -14.89 33.93 -0.23
CA ASP A 25 -14.23 33.03 0.73
C ASP A 25 -14.92 31.67 0.84
N ALA A 26 -16.23 31.58 0.74
CA ALA A 26 -16.97 30.33 0.87
C ALA A 26 -16.60 29.29 -0.23
N PRO A 27 -16.57 29.62 -1.52
CA PRO A 27 -16.10 28.71 -2.54
C PRO A 27 -14.60 28.36 -2.39
N ALA A 28 -13.78 29.32 -1.97
CA ALA A 28 -12.36 29.11 -1.77
C ALA A 28 -12.09 28.12 -0.63
N MET A 29 -12.81 28.25 0.48
CA MET A 29 -12.71 27.29 1.60
C MET A 29 -13.22 25.91 1.22
N ALA A 30 -14.34 25.83 0.51
CA ALA A 30 -14.88 24.55 0.03
C ALA A 30 -13.91 23.84 -0.92
N LEU A 31 -13.30 24.58 -1.83
CA LEU A 31 -12.29 24.05 -2.74
C LEU A 31 -11.02 23.62 -2.01
N GLY A 32 -10.58 24.40 -1.03
CA GLY A 32 -9.45 24.04 -0.17
C GLY A 32 -9.69 22.75 0.60
N ALA A 33 -10.88 22.58 1.18
CA ALA A 33 -11.28 21.34 1.85
C ALA A 33 -11.32 20.15 0.89
N LEU A 34 -11.80 20.36 -0.35
CA LEU A 34 -11.82 19.33 -1.37
C LEU A 34 -10.40 18.91 -1.77
N TYR A 35 -9.49 19.84 -1.95
CA TYR A 35 -8.09 19.55 -2.24
C TYR A 35 -7.41 18.77 -1.12
N GLN A 36 -7.66 19.13 0.12
CA GLN A 36 -7.14 18.39 1.28
C GLN A 36 -7.68 16.95 1.31
N ALA A 37 -8.97 16.76 1.12
CA ALA A 37 -9.59 15.43 1.09
C ALA A 37 -9.02 14.58 -0.06
N THR A 38 -8.83 15.15 -1.24
CA THR A 38 -8.24 14.47 -2.40
C THR A 38 -6.78 14.12 -2.14
N ALA A 39 -6.00 15.02 -1.59
CA ALA A 39 -4.60 14.77 -1.25
C ALA A 39 -4.47 13.64 -0.21
N GLN A 40 -5.34 13.62 0.79
CA GLN A 40 -5.36 12.56 1.81
C GLN A 40 -5.77 11.22 1.22
N ALA A 41 -6.77 11.18 0.34
CA ALA A 41 -7.17 9.96 -0.36
C ALA A 41 -6.04 9.42 -1.24
N LEU A 42 -5.33 10.28 -1.95
CA LEU A 42 -4.19 9.90 -2.78
C LEU A 42 -3.01 9.39 -1.93
N ALA A 43 -2.73 10.03 -0.81
CA ALA A 43 -1.71 9.58 0.13
C ALA A 43 -2.03 8.18 0.69
N ASN A 44 -3.26 7.94 1.09
CA ASN A 44 -3.71 6.63 1.56
C ASN A 44 -3.61 5.56 0.46
N ALA A 45 -3.97 5.90 -0.77
CA ALA A 45 -3.81 4.98 -1.90
C ALA A 45 -2.33 4.62 -2.15
N ALA A 46 -1.43 5.58 -2.07
CA ALA A 46 0.01 5.36 -2.19
C ALA A 46 0.56 4.48 -1.05
N HIS A 47 0.15 4.72 0.19
CA HIS A 47 0.52 3.87 1.31
C HIS A 47 0.01 2.44 1.17
N ASN A 48 -1.23 2.26 0.75
CA ASN A 48 -1.80 0.93 0.51
C ASN A 48 -1.07 0.19 -0.61
N ALA A 49 -0.73 0.87 -1.69
CA ALA A 49 0.05 0.29 -2.78
C ALA A 49 1.45 -0.16 -2.30
N THR A 50 2.13 0.66 -1.50
CA THR A 50 3.43 0.32 -0.91
C THR A 50 3.32 -0.89 0.00
N THR A 51 2.31 -0.94 0.86
CA THR A 51 2.06 -2.08 1.76
C THR A 51 1.76 -3.36 0.97
N ALA A 52 0.93 -3.28 -0.06
CA ALA A 52 0.64 -4.42 -0.93
C ALA A 52 1.90 -4.94 -1.63
N GLN A 53 2.76 -4.04 -2.09
CA GLN A 53 4.04 -4.41 -2.70
C GLN A 53 4.97 -5.10 -1.70
N GLN A 54 5.04 -4.62 -0.47
CA GLN A 54 5.83 -5.27 0.59
C GLN A 54 5.32 -6.67 0.92
N GLN A 55 4.01 -6.85 1.02
CA GLN A 55 3.41 -8.17 1.25
C GLN A 55 3.69 -9.13 0.09
N THR A 56 3.62 -8.66 -1.14
CA THR A 56 3.97 -9.45 -2.31
C THR A 56 5.44 -9.88 -2.28
N ASN A 57 6.34 -8.99 -1.92
CA ASN A 57 7.75 -9.29 -1.77
C ASN A 57 8.02 -10.33 -0.67
N ILE A 58 7.36 -10.19 0.48
CA ILE A 58 7.48 -11.16 1.59
C ILE A 58 6.97 -12.54 1.15
N THR A 59 5.83 -12.60 0.46
CA THR A 59 5.27 -13.85 -0.06
C THR A 59 6.21 -14.50 -1.07
N ALA A 60 6.78 -13.71 -1.98
CA ALA A 60 7.75 -14.20 -2.96
C ALA A 60 9.02 -14.76 -2.29
N GLN A 61 9.56 -14.07 -1.29
CA GLN A 61 10.70 -14.55 -0.51
C GLN A 61 10.38 -15.83 0.25
N ALA A 62 9.22 -15.92 0.87
CA ALA A 62 8.77 -17.12 1.58
C ALA A 62 8.63 -18.30 0.61
N ALA A 63 8.02 -18.09 -0.55
CA ALA A 63 7.89 -19.12 -1.59
C ALA A 63 9.25 -19.60 -2.09
N THR A 64 10.19 -18.69 -2.33
CA THR A 64 11.56 -19.02 -2.74
C THR A 64 12.27 -19.83 -1.67
N THR A 65 12.20 -19.40 -0.41
CA THR A 65 12.84 -20.10 0.73
C THR A 65 12.27 -21.51 0.90
N MET A 66 10.95 -21.66 0.85
CA MET A 66 10.29 -22.96 0.94
C MET A 66 10.64 -23.86 -0.24
N GLY A 67 10.71 -23.31 -1.45
CA GLY A 67 11.12 -24.04 -2.63
C GLY A 67 12.55 -24.58 -2.53
N VAL A 68 13.49 -23.77 -2.08
CA VAL A 68 14.88 -24.17 -1.86
C VAL A 68 14.95 -25.23 -0.76
N ALA A 69 14.26 -25.04 0.37
CA ALA A 69 14.23 -26.03 1.45
C ALA A 69 13.66 -27.38 0.99
N THR A 70 12.63 -27.37 0.17
CA THR A 70 12.05 -28.58 -0.41
C THR A 70 13.02 -29.29 -1.35
N LEU A 71 13.73 -28.56 -2.20
CA LEU A 71 14.75 -29.14 -3.09
C LEU A 71 15.86 -29.81 -2.29
N TYR A 72 16.39 -29.17 -1.26
CA TYR A 72 17.42 -29.76 -0.39
C TYR A 72 16.90 -30.98 0.37
N SER A 73 15.66 -30.99 0.82
CA SER A 73 15.07 -32.12 1.52
C SER A 73 14.91 -33.35 0.60
N ILE A 74 14.52 -33.13 -0.65
CA ILE A 74 14.43 -34.21 -1.67
C ILE A 74 15.80 -34.77 -1.99
N ASP A 75 16.80 -33.92 -2.18
CA ASP A 75 18.17 -34.35 -2.46
C ASP A 75 18.75 -35.17 -1.30
N THR A 76 18.57 -34.70 -0.07
CA THR A 76 19.01 -35.41 1.14
C THR A 76 18.30 -36.76 1.30
N ALA A 77 17.00 -36.84 1.05
CA ALA A 77 16.24 -38.08 1.11
C ALA A 77 16.70 -39.08 0.02
N SER A 78 16.92 -38.60 -1.19
CA SER A 78 17.44 -39.38 -2.30
C SER A 78 18.84 -39.98 -1.99
N ALA A 79 19.74 -39.14 -1.47
CA ALA A 79 21.08 -39.58 -1.07
C ALA A 79 21.02 -40.62 0.07
N GLY A 80 20.10 -40.44 1.02
CA GLY A 80 19.89 -41.38 2.13
C GLY A 80 19.40 -42.75 1.67
N ILE A 81 18.49 -42.80 0.69
CA ILE A 81 18.02 -44.06 0.10
C ILE A 81 19.15 -44.76 -0.64
N ALA A 82 19.90 -44.06 -1.47
CA ALA A 82 21.03 -44.62 -2.20
C ALA A 82 22.10 -45.17 -1.26
N THR A 83 22.41 -44.50 -0.18
CA THR A 83 23.34 -44.95 0.84
C THR A 83 22.86 -46.22 1.55
N LYS A 84 21.57 -46.28 1.84
CA LYS A 84 20.96 -47.48 2.49
C LYS A 84 21.01 -48.68 1.56
N ASP A 85 20.74 -48.53 0.27
CA ASP A 85 20.79 -49.60 -0.74
C ASP A 85 22.20 -50.14 -0.91
N ILE A 86 23.21 -49.28 -0.95
CA ILE A 86 24.61 -49.68 -1.01
C ILE A 86 25.01 -50.49 0.25
N LEU A 87 24.60 -50.01 1.42
CA LEU A 87 24.91 -50.67 2.66
C LEU A 87 24.26 -52.04 2.82
N SER A 88 23.01 -52.18 2.39
CA SER A 88 22.26 -53.45 2.40
C SER A 88 22.87 -54.48 1.43
N GLY A 89 23.28 -54.02 0.25
CA GLY A 89 23.99 -54.88 -0.71
C GLY A 89 25.34 -55.39 -0.19
N GLN A 90 26.07 -54.56 0.54
CA GLN A 90 27.35 -54.99 1.18
C GLN A 90 27.15 -56.04 2.29
N VAL A 91 26.10 -55.89 3.09
CA VAL A 91 25.79 -56.84 4.16
C VAL A 91 25.40 -58.19 3.59
N HIS A 92 24.57 -58.28 2.55
CA HIS A 92 24.20 -59.50 1.88
C HIS A 92 25.44 -60.23 1.26
N GLY A 93 26.33 -59.48 0.67
CA GLY A 93 27.58 -60.07 0.11
C GLY A 93 28.56 -60.63 1.15
N LEU A 94 28.42 -60.32 2.42
CA LEU A 94 29.20 -60.87 3.55
C LEU A 94 28.55 -62.13 4.13
N GLU A 95 27.25 -62.31 4.00
CA GLU A 95 26.51 -63.47 4.50
C GLU A 95 26.63 -64.67 3.56
N GLU A 96 27.01 -64.47 2.33
CA GLU A 96 27.19 -65.53 1.34
C GLU A 96 28.64 -66.10 1.28
N LYS A 97 29.53 -65.63 2.09
CA LYS A 97 30.92 -66.13 2.22
C LYS A 97 31.13 -66.92 3.50
#